data_716b0968264d4eaec41423ef779f375e
#
_entry.id   716b0968264d4eaec41423ef779f375e
#
_cell.length_a   1.000
_cell.length_b   1.000
_cell.length_c   1.000
_cell.angle_alpha   90.00
_cell.angle_beta   90.00
_cell.angle_gamma   90.00
#
_symmetry.space_group_name_H-M   'P 1'
#
loop_
_entity.id
_entity.type
_entity.pdbx_description
1 polymer ?
#
loop_
_entity_poly.entity_id
_entity_poly.type
_entity_poly.pdbx_seq_one_letter_code
_entity_poly.pdbx_strand_id
1 'polypeptide(L)'
;MEQNKIISNVKFADIQVIKEIPAAEEKKVSGKEYITYGKDNKYPEYLWNLYLRSAILQSIVNGCTDYSMGNQIIKDEAIQEFSEMVNKDGEELDDLIKKIFVDKYIFGGCAIQRIVDSKNNLLELYWLDFKNCRVNADETKVFYSKEWGKYGSTAVEYDMYNPSTGKGDVLYFKGHSTRSLYPIPLYVGGITAVETSTEIARFHLNAITNNFNVNTVINFNNGVPDDTVQDDMEKKVAGKFNGTDAQTFMLSFNNDKDHATEVIKLQDDNFDKKYEALYSSTLKEIFISMRATPALFGLNPENTGFSKQEFLEAFELFNRTVIQPNQKDIERIFKQLFGKPVIKFVPFNLEVKE
;
A
#
# COMPACT_ATOMS: atom_id res chain seq x y z
N MET A 1 38.13 52.81 7.28
CA MET A 1 36.89 52.32 6.64
C MET A 1 36.93 50.80 6.66
N GLU A 2 36.43 50.21 7.72
CA GLU A 2 36.28 48.74 7.82
C GLU A 2 34.99 48.33 7.11
N GLN A 3 35.13 47.50 6.10
CA GLN A 3 33.99 46.92 5.40
C GLN A 3 33.34 45.89 6.35
N ASN A 4 32.13 46.20 6.83
CA ASN A 4 31.26 45.26 7.51
C ASN A 4 30.96 44.07 6.57
N LYS A 5 31.59 42.97 6.81
CA LYS A 5 31.30 41.67 6.18
C LYS A 5 29.98 41.18 6.75
N ILE A 6 28.88 41.38 6.02
CA ILE A 6 27.60 40.75 6.34
C ILE A 6 27.77 39.25 6.06
N ILE A 7 27.93 38.46 7.08
CA ILE A 7 27.92 36.99 7.02
C ILE A 7 26.48 36.58 7.17
N SER A 8 25.75 36.38 6.09
CA SER A 8 24.47 35.73 6.12
C SER A 8 24.71 34.21 6.11
N ASN A 9 24.75 33.58 7.30
CA ASN A 9 24.72 32.15 7.43
C ASN A 9 23.26 31.68 7.35
N VAL A 10 22.63 31.79 6.18
CA VAL A 10 21.38 31.11 5.92
C VAL A 10 21.73 29.67 5.52
N LYS A 11 21.66 28.75 6.47
CA LYS A 11 21.66 27.33 6.15
C LYS A 11 20.25 26.97 5.67
N PHE A 12 20.10 26.73 4.38
CA PHE A 12 18.90 26.06 3.89
C PHE A 12 18.91 24.64 4.46
N ALA A 13 17.85 24.27 5.14
CA ALA A 13 17.63 22.87 5.48
C ALA A 13 17.65 22.07 4.17
N ASP A 14 18.34 20.93 4.17
CA ASP A 14 18.36 20.02 3.04
C ASP A 14 16.93 19.72 2.64
N ILE A 15 16.54 20.14 1.44
CA ILE A 15 15.31 19.70 0.82
C ILE A 15 15.47 18.19 0.67
N GLN A 16 14.71 17.42 1.43
CA GLN A 16 14.69 15.97 1.26
C GLN A 16 14.39 15.72 -0.21
N VAL A 17 15.35 15.12 -0.90
CA VAL A 17 15.19 14.69 -2.29
C VAL A 17 13.90 13.87 -2.35
N ILE A 18 12.99 14.24 -3.24
CA ILE A 18 11.74 13.49 -3.48
C ILE A 18 12.16 12.04 -3.67
N LYS A 19 11.72 11.19 -2.76
CA LYS A 19 12.04 9.77 -2.80
C LYS A 19 11.44 9.21 -4.07
N GLU A 20 12.29 8.71 -4.97
CA GLU A 20 11.85 8.12 -6.24
C GLU A 20 10.84 7.01 -5.95
N ILE A 21 9.67 7.07 -6.61
CA ILE A 21 8.63 6.04 -6.47
C ILE A 21 9.19 4.75 -7.05
N PRO A 22 9.22 3.64 -6.27
CA PRO A 22 9.71 2.37 -6.77
C PRO A 22 8.93 1.89 -7.99
N ALA A 23 9.62 1.41 -9.01
CA ALA A 23 9.04 0.88 -10.23
C ALA A 23 9.12 -0.65 -10.26
N ALA A 24 8.18 -1.28 -10.97
CA ALA A 24 8.11 -2.72 -11.20
C ALA A 24 9.15 -3.16 -12.25
N GLU A 25 10.43 -2.94 -11.98
CA GLU A 25 11.52 -3.35 -12.87
C GLU A 25 11.81 -4.84 -12.70
N GLU A 26 12.05 -5.51 -13.81
CA GLU A 26 12.46 -6.92 -13.87
C GLU A 26 13.92 -7.00 -14.32
N LYS A 27 14.79 -7.57 -13.50
CA LYS A 27 16.21 -7.63 -13.80
C LYS A 27 16.81 -8.99 -13.47
N LYS A 28 17.51 -9.57 -14.43
CA LYS A 28 18.33 -10.76 -14.21
C LYS A 28 19.62 -10.35 -13.51
N VAL A 29 19.89 -10.94 -12.35
CA VAL A 29 21.12 -10.71 -11.60
C VAL A 29 22.05 -11.90 -11.82
N SER A 30 23.32 -11.65 -12.14
CA SER A 30 24.31 -12.68 -12.31
C SER A 30 24.46 -13.55 -11.05
N GLY A 31 24.47 -14.87 -11.22
CA GLY A 31 24.58 -15.82 -10.11
C GLY A 31 23.27 -16.08 -9.36
N LYS A 32 22.12 -15.55 -9.82
CA LYS A 32 20.79 -15.85 -9.28
C LYS A 32 19.90 -16.46 -10.34
N GLU A 33 19.11 -17.45 -9.97
CA GLU A 33 18.19 -18.13 -10.87
C GLU A 33 16.88 -17.38 -11.04
N TYR A 34 16.47 -16.60 -10.03
CA TYR A 34 15.27 -15.78 -10.08
C TYR A 34 15.51 -14.41 -10.73
N ILE A 35 14.45 -13.83 -11.24
CA ILE A 35 14.39 -12.44 -11.71
C ILE A 35 14.02 -11.53 -10.53
N THR A 36 14.64 -10.37 -10.39
CA THR A 36 14.25 -9.42 -9.34
C THR A 36 12.94 -8.74 -9.66
N TYR A 37 12.19 -8.39 -8.61
CA TYR A 37 10.96 -7.62 -8.71
C TYR A 37 11.16 -6.25 -8.07
N GLY A 38 11.39 -5.24 -8.92
CA GLY A 38 11.86 -3.92 -8.55
C GLY A 38 13.38 -3.81 -8.49
N LYS A 39 13.90 -2.58 -8.45
CA LYS A 39 15.33 -2.25 -8.48
C LYS A 39 16.14 -2.93 -7.37
N ASP A 40 15.56 -3.01 -6.17
CA ASP A 40 16.14 -3.61 -4.97
C ASP A 40 15.52 -4.97 -4.61
N ASN A 41 14.72 -5.54 -5.50
CA ASN A 41 13.94 -6.76 -5.28
C ASN A 41 12.88 -6.65 -4.17
N LYS A 42 12.40 -5.43 -3.85
CA LYS A 42 11.45 -5.17 -2.76
C LYS A 42 10.17 -4.48 -3.22
N TYR A 43 9.89 -4.46 -4.52
CA TYR A 43 8.66 -3.82 -5.03
C TYR A 43 7.37 -4.40 -4.42
N PRO A 44 7.20 -5.72 -4.22
CA PRO A 44 6.01 -6.24 -3.54
C PRO A 44 5.91 -5.82 -2.06
N GLU A 45 7.04 -5.71 -1.37
CA GLU A 45 7.05 -5.19 0.01
C GLU A 45 6.62 -3.71 0.05
N TYR A 46 7.04 -2.93 -0.94
CA TYR A 46 6.59 -1.56 -1.11
C TYR A 46 5.06 -1.48 -1.32
N LEU A 47 4.48 -2.31 -2.20
CA LEU A 47 3.02 -2.37 -2.41
C LEU A 47 2.27 -2.77 -1.13
N TRP A 48 2.79 -3.74 -0.39
CA TRP A 48 2.25 -4.14 0.91
C TRP A 48 2.27 -2.99 1.92
N ASN A 49 3.37 -2.25 1.98
CA ASN A 49 3.49 -1.08 2.85
C ASN A 49 2.54 0.06 2.44
N LEU A 50 2.28 0.26 1.15
CA LEU A 50 1.25 1.20 0.69
C LEU A 50 -0.14 0.80 1.21
N TYR A 51 -0.50 -0.48 1.08
CA TYR A 51 -1.75 -1.01 1.61
C TYR A 51 -1.88 -0.81 3.12
N LEU A 52 -0.82 -1.07 3.89
CA LEU A 52 -0.85 -0.91 5.35
C LEU A 52 -0.95 0.55 5.81
N ARG A 53 -0.44 1.49 5.01
CA ARG A 53 -0.33 2.91 5.40
C ARG A 53 -1.44 3.79 4.86
N SER A 54 -2.07 3.41 3.76
CA SER A 54 -3.16 4.18 3.15
C SER A 54 -4.51 3.64 3.59
N ALA A 55 -5.21 4.38 4.44
CA ALA A 55 -6.57 4.01 4.86
C ALA A 55 -7.54 3.87 3.67
N ILE A 56 -7.36 4.70 2.64
CA ILE A 56 -8.19 4.67 1.43
C ILE A 56 -7.94 3.39 0.65
N LEU A 57 -6.66 3.08 0.33
CA LEU A 57 -6.32 1.87 -0.41
C LEU A 57 -6.74 0.62 0.36
N GLN A 58 -6.49 0.57 1.67
CA GLN A 58 -6.88 -0.53 2.53
C GLN A 58 -8.41 -0.76 2.51
N SER A 59 -9.18 0.31 2.65
CA SER A 59 -10.65 0.24 2.59
C SER A 59 -11.14 -0.31 1.26
N ILE A 60 -10.58 0.16 0.13
CA ILE A 60 -10.97 -0.31 -1.20
C ILE A 60 -10.57 -1.78 -1.40
N VAL A 61 -9.35 -2.17 -1.05
CA VAL A 61 -8.88 -3.57 -1.18
C VAL A 61 -9.76 -4.51 -0.36
N ASN A 62 -10.02 -4.17 0.90
CA ASN A 62 -10.86 -4.99 1.78
C ASN A 62 -12.32 -5.06 1.26
N GLY A 63 -12.90 -3.93 0.87
CA GLY A 63 -14.25 -3.91 0.32
C GLY A 63 -14.36 -4.68 -1.01
N CYS A 64 -13.38 -4.55 -1.92
CA CYS A 64 -13.32 -5.36 -3.14
C CYS A 64 -13.22 -6.86 -2.82
N THR A 65 -12.45 -7.22 -1.78
CA THR A 65 -12.34 -8.60 -1.31
C THR A 65 -13.69 -9.12 -0.80
N ASP A 66 -14.36 -8.36 0.07
CA ASP A 66 -15.66 -8.76 0.64
C ASP A 66 -16.73 -8.85 -0.46
N TYR A 67 -16.80 -7.91 -1.40
CA TYR A 67 -17.69 -8.01 -2.57
C TYR A 67 -17.36 -9.24 -3.43
N SER A 68 -16.07 -9.60 -3.59
CA SER A 68 -15.65 -10.75 -4.39
C SER A 68 -15.95 -12.08 -3.73
N MET A 69 -15.94 -12.14 -2.39
CA MET A 69 -16.41 -13.33 -1.67
C MET A 69 -17.90 -13.58 -1.94
N GLY A 70 -18.68 -12.53 -2.22
CA GLY A 70 -20.12 -12.64 -2.49
C GLY A 70 -20.94 -13.04 -1.27
N ASN A 71 -22.14 -13.53 -1.50
CA ASN A 71 -23.00 -14.05 -0.43
C ASN A 71 -22.58 -15.46 0.02
N GLN A 72 -22.08 -16.25 -0.91
CA GLN A 72 -21.73 -17.65 -0.68
C GLN A 72 -20.83 -18.17 -1.78
N ILE A 73 -19.97 -19.12 -1.45
CA ILE A 73 -19.23 -19.94 -2.41
C ILE A 73 -19.89 -21.32 -2.45
N ILE A 74 -20.54 -21.65 -3.55
CA ILE A 74 -21.06 -23.00 -3.78
C ILE A 74 -19.90 -23.92 -4.08
N LYS A 75 -19.79 -25.01 -3.34
CA LYS A 75 -18.75 -26.03 -3.42
C LYS A 75 -19.33 -27.31 -4.02
N ASP A 76 -18.61 -27.95 -4.94
CA ASP A 76 -18.97 -29.27 -5.48
C ASP A 76 -18.92 -30.33 -4.36
N GLU A 77 -19.85 -31.30 -4.37
CA GLU A 77 -19.90 -32.36 -3.35
C GLU A 77 -18.56 -33.12 -3.22
N ALA A 78 -17.82 -33.26 -4.31
CA ALA A 78 -16.54 -33.98 -4.29
C ALA A 78 -15.42 -33.27 -3.51
N ILE A 79 -15.60 -31.99 -3.15
CA ILE A 79 -14.63 -31.23 -2.35
C ILE A 79 -15.21 -30.75 -1.04
N GLN A 80 -16.42 -31.20 -0.67
CA GLN A 80 -17.10 -30.70 0.53
C GLN A 80 -16.24 -30.90 1.80
N GLU A 81 -15.79 -32.13 2.05
CA GLU A 81 -14.91 -32.46 3.17
C GLU A 81 -13.56 -31.72 3.09
N PHE A 82 -12.96 -31.66 1.91
CA PHE A 82 -11.72 -30.91 1.68
C PHE A 82 -11.89 -29.42 1.97
N SER A 83 -13.06 -28.86 1.66
CA SER A 83 -13.32 -27.43 1.84
C SER A 83 -13.43 -26.98 3.30
N GLU A 84 -13.72 -27.91 4.21
CA GLU A 84 -13.80 -27.63 5.65
C GLU A 84 -12.40 -27.56 6.31
N MET A 85 -11.41 -28.21 5.69
CA MET A 85 -10.01 -28.17 6.14
C MET A 85 -9.06 -28.39 4.96
N VAL A 86 -8.58 -27.31 4.37
CA VAL A 86 -7.72 -27.36 3.17
C VAL A 86 -6.25 -27.67 3.48
N ASN A 87 -5.85 -27.60 4.74
CA ASN A 87 -4.48 -27.87 5.20
C ASN A 87 -4.45 -28.26 6.68
N LYS A 88 -3.26 -28.67 7.16
CA LYS A 88 -3.04 -29.09 8.55
C LYS A 88 -3.15 -27.97 9.58
N ASP A 89 -3.16 -26.72 9.14
CA ASP A 89 -3.34 -25.56 10.01
C ASP A 89 -4.82 -25.35 10.38
N GLY A 90 -5.73 -26.16 9.82
CA GLY A 90 -7.17 -26.11 10.08
C GLY A 90 -7.86 -24.98 9.31
N GLU A 91 -7.28 -24.51 8.21
CA GLU A 91 -7.84 -23.43 7.40
C GLU A 91 -8.99 -23.93 6.51
N GLU A 92 -10.07 -23.18 6.43
CA GLU A 92 -11.18 -23.44 5.51
C GLU A 92 -10.87 -22.91 4.11
N LEU A 93 -11.52 -23.47 3.10
CA LEU A 93 -11.36 -23.03 1.72
C LEU A 93 -11.72 -21.56 1.51
N ASP A 94 -12.73 -21.07 2.22
CA ASP A 94 -13.20 -19.68 2.12
C ASP A 94 -12.15 -18.71 2.68
N ASP A 95 -11.45 -19.07 3.75
CA ASP A 95 -10.35 -18.28 4.31
C ASP A 95 -9.15 -18.22 3.34
N LEU A 96 -8.81 -19.36 2.73
CA LEU A 96 -7.79 -19.43 1.70
C LEU A 96 -8.14 -18.51 0.51
N ILE A 97 -9.38 -18.58 0.01
CA ILE A 97 -9.87 -17.77 -1.09
C ILE A 97 -9.84 -16.27 -0.73
N LYS A 98 -10.19 -15.91 0.49
CA LYS A 98 -10.14 -14.53 0.96
C LYS A 98 -8.71 -13.98 0.93
N LYS A 99 -7.71 -14.73 1.38
CA LYS A 99 -6.29 -14.37 1.29
C LYS A 99 -5.83 -14.19 -0.17
N ILE A 100 -6.29 -15.07 -1.05
CA ILE A 100 -5.99 -14.99 -2.49
C ILE A 100 -6.56 -13.71 -3.12
N PHE A 101 -7.78 -13.31 -2.77
CA PHE A 101 -8.35 -12.05 -3.24
C PHE A 101 -7.57 -10.84 -2.73
N VAL A 102 -7.17 -10.82 -1.47
CA VAL A 102 -6.34 -9.73 -0.90
C VAL A 102 -5.04 -9.59 -1.68
N ASP A 103 -4.31 -10.69 -1.89
CA ASP A 103 -3.07 -10.67 -2.68
C ASP A 103 -3.32 -10.18 -4.12
N LYS A 104 -4.39 -10.66 -4.72
CA LYS A 104 -4.75 -10.28 -6.09
C LYS A 104 -5.05 -8.79 -6.23
N TYR A 105 -5.73 -8.18 -5.24
CA TYR A 105 -6.01 -6.75 -5.26
C TYR A 105 -4.78 -5.90 -4.92
N ILE A 106 -3.88 -6.38 -4.07
CA ILE A 106 -2.67 -5.65 -3.69
C ILE A 106 -1.59 -5.77 -4.77
N PHE A 107 -1.35 -6.97 -5.29
CA PHE A 107 -0.20 -7.27 -6.15
C PHE A 107 -0.59 -7.51 -7.62
N GLY A 108 -1.86 -7.78 -7.89
CA GLY A 108 -2.32 -8.21 -9.21
C GLY A 108 -2.16 -9.72 -9.47
N GLY A 109 -1.72 -10.49 -8.49
CA GLY A 109 -1.50 -11.93 -8.58
C GLY A 109 -1.58 -12.63 -7.25
N CYS A 110 -1.46 -13.96 -7.25
CA CYS A 110 -1.45 -14.77 -6.02
C CYS A 110 -0.61 -16.03 -6.21
N ALA A 111 -0.23 -16.67 -5.12
CA ALA A 111 0.50 -17.93 -5.12
C ALA A 111 -0.13 -18.93 -4.14
N ILE A 112 -0.29 -20.17 -4.58
CA ILE A 112 -0.90 -21.25 -3.80
C ILE A 112 0.05 -22.45 -3.86
N GLN A 113 0.53 -22.89 -2.71
CA GLN A 113 1.28 -24.12 -2.61
C GLN A 113 0.31 -25.29 -2.52
N ARG A 114 0.61 -26.34 -3.26
CA ARG A 114 -0.13 -27.60 -3.26
C ARG A 114 0.75 -28.73 -2.74
N ILE A 115 0.20 -29.54 -1.87
CA ILE A 115 0.82 -30.78 -1.42
C ILE A 115 0.07 -31.93 -2.06
N VAL A 116 0.80 -32.84 -2.65
CA VAL A 116 0.24 -33.98 -3.39
C VAL A 116 0.82 -35.31 -2.90
N ASP A 117 0.08 -36.38 -3.13
CA ASP A 117 0.58 -37.74 -2.90
C ASP A 117 1.49 -38.22 -4.05
N SER A 118 2.03 -39.44 -3.92
CA SER A 118 2.88 -40.06 -4.95
C SER A 118 2.19 -40.28 -6.30
N LYS A 119 0.86 -40.25 -6.32
CA LYS A 119 0.02 -40.36 -7.55
C LYS A 119 -0.43 -38.99 -8.08
N ASN A 120 0.10 -37.90 -7.49
CA ASN A 120 -0.26 -36.51 -7.81
C ASN A 120 -1.71 -36.13 -7.45
N ASN A 121 -2.35 -36.84 -6.52
CA ASN A 121 -3.63 -36.40 -5.97
C ASN A 121 -3.41 -35.26 -4.99
N LEU A 122 -4.24 -34.22 -5.07
CA LEU A 122 -4.18 -33.07 -4.17
C LEU A 122 -4.56 -33.49 -2.75
N LEU A 123 -3.69 -33.22 -1.79
CA LEU A 123 -3.91 -33.48 -0.36
C LEU A 123 -4.16 -32.19 0.43
N GLU A 124 -3.39 -31.15 0.18
CA GLU A 124 -3.45 -29.89 0.96
C GLU A 124 -3.19 -28.70 0.05
N LEU A 125 -3.76 -27.54 0.42
CA LEU A 125 -3.51 -26.23 -0.17
C LEU A 125 -3.09 -25.24 0.89
N TYR A 126 -2.03 -24.48 0.62
CA TYR A 126 -1.54 -23.40 1.47
C TYR A 126 -1.49 -22.09 0.70
N TRP A 127 -1.94 -21.02 1.32
CA TRP A 127 -1.62 -19.68 0.84
C TRP A 127 -0.11 -19.43 0.96
N LEU A 128 0.50 -19.03 -0.11
CA LEU A 128 1.91 -18.62 -0.14
C LEU A 128 1.97 -17.12 -0.31
N ASP A 129 2.47 -16.41 0.71
CA ASP A 129 2.54 -14.94 0.72
C ASP A 129 3.21 -14.42 -0.54
N PHE A 130 2.41 -13.81 -1.43
CA PHE A 130 2.82 -13.41 -2.77
C PHE A 130 3.98 -12.42 -2.77
N LYS A 131 4.04 -11.50 -1.77
CA LYS A 131 5.15 -10.54 -1.67
C LYS A 131 6.51 -11.21 -1.54
N ASN A 132 6.54 -12.44 -1.02
CA ASN A 132 7.74 -13.22 -0.80
C ASN A 132 8.12 -14.13 -1.97
N CYS A 133 7.31 -14.16 -3.04
CA CYS A 133 7.54 -14.99 -4.22
C CYS A 133 8.34 -14.27 -5.30
N ARG A 134 9.27 -15.00 -5.93
CA ARG A 134 9.96 -14.58 -7.15
C ARG A 134 9.93 -15.73 -8.13
N VAL A 135 10.08 -15.44 -9.43
CA VAL A 135 10.06 -16.46 -10.48
C VAL A 135 11.33 -16.42 -11.33
N ASN A 136 11.66 -17.52 -11.98
CA ASN A 136 12.71 -17.53 -13.00
C ASN A 136 12.21 -17.01 -14.35
N ALA A 137 13.15 -16.77 -15.27
CA ALA A 137 12.85 -16.22 -16.59
C ALA A 137 11.92 -17.13 -17.45
N ASP A 138 12.00 -18.44 -17.23
CA ASP A 138 11.27 -19.43 -18.02
C ASP A 138 9.91 -19.80 -17.41
N GLU A 139 9.53 -19.15 -16.29
CA GLU A 139 8.28 -19.41 -15.56
C GLU A 139 8.07 -20.90 -15.19
N THR A 140 9.17 -21.56 -14.79
CA THR A 140 9.16 -22.98 -14.40
C THR A 140 9.36 -23.17 -12.90
N LYS A 141 9.87 -22.14 -12.20
CA LYS A 141 10.22 -22.19 -10.78
C LYS A 141 9.73 -20.96 -10.03
N VAL A 142 9.33 -21.19 -8.79
CA VAL A 142 8.98 -20.15 -7.80
C VAL A 142 9.97 -20.21 -6.66
N PHE A 143 10.57 -19.08 -6.33
CA PHE A 143 11.50 -18.89 -5.22
C PHE A 143 10.80 -18.13 -4.11
N TYR A 144 10.81 -18.66 -2.92
CA TYR A 144 10.18 -18.07 -1.76
C TYR A 144 11.21 -17.69 -0.70
N SER A 145 11.20 -16.43 -0.27
CA SER A 145 12.01 -15.96 0.86
C SER A 145 11.27 -14.85 1.62
N LYS A 146 11.31 -14.91 2.95
CA LYS A 146 10.77 -13.85 3.81
C LYS A 146 11.70 -12.64 3.93
N GLU A 147 12.96 -12.77 3.50
CA GLU A 147 14.01 -11.77 3.72
C GLU A 147 14.76 -11.43 2.43
N TRP A 148 14.03 -10.97 1.41
CA TRP A 148 14.65 -10.51 0.17
C TRP A 148 15.58 -9.32 0.42
N GLY A 149 16.78 -9.38 -0.18
CA GLY A 149 17.79 -8.32 -0.06
C GLY A 149 18.66 -8.38 1.20
N LYS A 150 18.41 -9.30 2.12
CA LYS A 150 19.31 -9.53 3.26
C LYS A 150 20.48 -10.40 2.84
N TYR A 151 21.69 -10.01 3.23
CA TYR A 151 22.89 -10.80 2.96
C TYR A 151 22.78 -12.17 3.64
N GLY A 152 23.06 -13.25 2.89
CA GLY A 152 22.97 -14.63 3.40
C GLY A 152 21.56 -15.23 3.45
N SER A 153 20.51 -14.50 3.03
CA SER A 153 19.19 -15.10 2.93
C SER A 153 19.13 -16.14 1.81
N THR A 154 18.58 -17.31 2.13
CA THR A 154 18.31 -18.38 1.16
C THR A 154 16.85 -18.36 0.76
N ALA A 155 16.58 -18.60 -0.52
CA ALA A 155 15.23 -18.82 -1.00
C ALA A 155 14.95 -20.31 -1.11
N VAL A 156 13.75 -20.71 -0.73
CA VAL A 156 13.24 -22.06 -0.99
C VAL A 156 12.75 -22.09 -2.43
N GLU A 157 13.15 -23.12 -3.16
CA GLU A 157 12.78 -23.33 -4.56
C GLU A 157 11.62 -24.32 -4.66
N TYR A 158 10.63 -24.00 -5.49
CA TYR A 158 9.50 -24.86 -5.80
C TYR A 158 9.35 -24.96 -7.30
N ASP A 159 8.90 -26.11 -7.78
CA ASP A 159 8.48 -26.25 -9.17
C ASP A 159 7.16 -25.50 -9.40
N MET A 160 7.10 -24.65 -10.44
CA MET A 160 5.87 -23.95 -10.77
C MET A 160 4.85 -24.93 -11.35
N TYR A 161 3.61 -24.84 -10.88
CA TYR A 161 2.52 -25.68 -11.37
C TYR A 161 2.23 -25.44 -12.84
N ASN A 162 2.28 -26.49 -13.61
CA ASN A 162 1.94 -26.47 -15.04
C ASN A 162 0.55 -27.10 -15.26
N PRO A 163 -0.46 -26.30 -15.63
CA PRO A 163 -1.82 -26.80 -15.85
C PRO A 163 -1.93 -27.86 -16.94
N SER A 164 -1.02 -27.88 -17.93
CA SER A 164 -1.04 -28.85 -19.04
C SER A 164 -0.60 -30.24 -18.61
N THR A 165 0.30 -30.35 -17.63
CA THR A 165 0.80 -31.62 -17.10
C THR A 165 0.17 -31.98 -15.74
N GLY A 166 -0.45 -31.01 -15.06
CA GLY A 166 -0.96 -31.16 -13.71
C GLY A 166 0.13 -31.33 -12.65
N LYS A 167 1.40 -31.02 -12.95
CA LYS A 167 2.55 -31.19 -12.06
C LYS A 167 3.11 -29.86 -11.60
N GLY A 168 3.82 -29.88 -10.47
CA GLY A 168 4.43 -28.73 -9.82
C GLY A 168 3.84 -28.46 -8.44
N ASP A 169 4.57 -27.71 -7.62
CA ASP A 169 4.27 -27.51 -6.21
C ASP A 169 3.55 -26.21 -5.92
N VAL A 170 3.79 -25.16 -6.73
CA VAL A 170 3.22 -23.83 -6.52
C VAL A 170 2.50 -23.35 -7.77
N LEU A 171 1.19 -23.16 -7.66
CA LEU A 171 0.44 -22.42 -8.64
C LEU A 171 0.73 -20.93 -8.44
N TYR A 172 1.40 -20.35 -9.43
CA TYR A 172 1.68 -18.91 -9.47
C TYR A 172 0.75 -18.27 -10.51
N PHE A 173 -0.20 -17.49 -10.02
CA PHE A 173 -1.16 -16.78 -10.87
C PHE A 173 -0.76 -15.32 -11.00
N LYS A 174 -0.64 -14.84 -12.22
CA LYS A 174 -0.55 -13.42 -12.54
C LYS A 174 -1.82 -12.99 -13.25
N GLY A 175 -2.41 -11.89 -12.76
CA GLY A 175 -3.53 -11.25 -13.44
C GLY A 175 -3.10 -10.70 -14.80
N HIS A 176 -3.92 -9.85 -15.38
CA HIS A 176 -3.61 -9.27 -16.69
C HIS A 176 -2.33 -8.42 -16.61
N SER A 177 -1.23 -9.02 -17.06
CA SER A 177 0.05 -8.36 -17.24
C SER A 177 0.51 -8.62 -18.68
N THR A 178 0.71 -7.56 -19.43
CA THR A 178 0.86 -7.66 -20.88
C THR A 178 2.19 -8.25 -21.32
N ARG A 179 3.30 -8.10 -20.57
CA ARG A 179 4.64 -8.52 -21.00
C ARG A 179 5.60 -8.84 -19.86
N SER A 180 5.18 -8.72 -18.60
CA SER A 180 6.05 -8.91 -17.44
C SER A 180 5.92 -10.30 -16.84
N LEU A 181 6.98 -10.78 -16.21
CA LEU A 181 6.98 -12.02 -15.41
C LEU A 181 6.15 -11.84 -14.14
N TYR A 182 6.14 -10.62 -13.62
CA TYR A 182 5.38 -10.24 -12.44
C TYR A 182 4.09 -9.54 -12.80
N PRO A 183 3.03 -9.74 -12.01
CA PRO A 183 1.79 -9.01 -12.21
C PRO A 183 1.96 -7.52 -11.88
N ILE A 184 1.08 -6.73 -12.46
CA ILE A 184 0.98 -5.29 -12.19
C ILE A 184 -0.33 -5.06 -11.46
N PRO A 185 -0.32 -4.40 -10.29
CA PRO A 185 -1.55 -4.11 -9.55
C PRO A 185 -2.48 -3.18 -10.34
N LEU A 186 -3.78 -3.33 -10.13
CA LEU A 186 -4.79 -2.54 -10.84
C LEU A 186 -4.56 -1.03 -10.66
N TYR A 187 -4.13 -0.64 -9.45
CA TYR A 187 -3.91 0.77 -9.05
C TYR A 187 -2.52 1.31 -9.37
N VAL A 188 -1.74 0.64 -10.21
CA VAL A 188 -0.37 1.09 -10.53
C VAL A 188 -0.32 2.55 -11.00
N GLY A 189 -1.30 2.99 -11.79
CA GLY A 189 -1.41 4.39 -12.23
C GLY A 189 -1.77 5.38 -11.11
N GLY A 190 -2.31 4.89 -10.00
CA GLY A 190 -2.71 5.69 -8.84
C GLY A 190 -1.72 5.64 -7.67
N ILE A 191 -0.57 4.99 -7.81
CA ILE A 191 0.41 4.84 -6.73
C ILE A 191 0.83 6.20 -6.16
N THR A 192 1.06 7.19 -7.02
CA THR A 192 1.38 8.56 -6.59
C THR A 192 0.27 9.16 -5.72
N ALA A 193 -0.99 8.95 -6.09
CA ALA A 193 -2.12 9.42 -5.29
C ALA A 193 -2.20 8.69 -3.95
N VAL A 194 -1.91 7.38 -3.92
CA VAL A 194 -1.85 6.61 -2.67
C VAL A 194 -0.76 7.14 -1.75
N GLU A 195 0.44 7.40 -2.25
CA GLU A 195 1.52 8.01 -1.46
C GLU A 195 1.16 9.41 -0.99
N THR A 196 0.61 10.24 -1.89
CA THR A 196 0.15 11.58 -1.53
C THR A 196 -0.86 11.55 -0.39
N SER A 197 -1.82 10.61 -0.41
CA SER A 197 -2.79 10.47 0.69
C SER A 197 -2.13 10.15 2.04
N THR A 198 -1.09 9.33 2.04
CA THR A 198 -0.33 8.99 3.25
C THR A 198 0.50 10.16 3.76
N GLU A 199 1.11 10.94 2.87
CA GLU A 199 1.89 12.11 3.24
C GLU A 199 1.01 13.27 3.71
N ILE A 200 -0.19 13.45 3.16
CA ILE A 200 -1.18 14.40 3.67
C ILE A 200 -1.55 14.04 5.12
N ALA A 201 -1.89 12.77 5.39
CA ALA A 201 -2.22 12.33 6.74
C ALA A 201 -1.05 12.54 7.72
N ARG A 202 0.17 12.24 7.28
CA ARG A 202 1.40 12.45 8.06
C ARG A 202 1.69 13.92 8.31
N PHE A 203 1.46 14.76 7.31
CA PHE A 203 1.59 16.20 7.45
C PHE A 203 0.61 16.76 8.50
N HIS A 204 -0.67 16.36 8.46
CA HIS A 204 -1.66 16.77 9.45
C HIS A 204 -1.27 16.31 10.86
N LEU A 205 -0.80 15.06 11.01
CA LEU A 205 -0.33 14.57 12.29
C LEU A 205 0.83 15.42 12.82
N ASN A 206 1.82 15.70 11.97
CA ASN A 206 2.96 16.54 12.35
C ASN A 206 2.53 17.97 12.67
N ALA A 207 1.59 18.54 11.91
CA ALA A 207 1.05 19.87 12.19
C ALA A 207 0.34 19.92 13.55
N ILE A 208 -0.48 18.92 13.88
CA ILE A 208 -1.15 18.80 15.18
C ILE A 208 -0.12 18.64 16.30
N THR A 209 0.85 17.72 16.13
CA THR A 209 1.88 17.43 17.13
C THR A 209 2.77 18.65 17.41
N ASN A 210 3.02 19.46 16.39
CA ASN A 210 3.83 20.68 16.49
C ASN A 210 2.99 21.96 16.61
N ASN A 211 1.72 21.85 17.06
CA ASN A 211 0.80 23.01 17.25
C ASN A 211 0.69 23.93 16.02
N PHE A 212 0.67 23.39 14.83
CA PHE A 212 0.47 24.07 13.53
C PHE A 212 1.52 25.12 13.14
N ASN A 213 2.46 25.49 14.00
CA ASN A 213 3.42 26.55 13.63
C ASN A 213 4.73 26.50 14.44
N VAL A 214 5.80 27.00 13.85
CA VAL A 214 6.90 27.64 14.58
C VAL A 214 6.35 28.94 15.16
N ASN A 215 5.80 28.88 16.37
CA ASN A 215 4.95 29.96 16.86
C ASN A 215 5.68 30.95 17.74
N THR A 216 6.91 30.65 18.12
CA THR A 216 7.62 31.51 19.09
C THR A 216 9.02 31.80 18.56
N VAL A 217 9.26 33.05 18.26
CA VAL A 217 10.61 33.56 18.06
C VAL A 217 11.04 34.21 19.36
N ILE A 218 12.11 33.71 19.93
CA ILE A 218 12.70 34.28 21.16
C ILE A 218 13.90 35.11 20.73
N ASN A 219 13.75 36.43 20.77
CA ASN A 219 14.83 37.36 20.43
C ASN A 219 15.64 37.72 21.68
N PHE A 220 16.92 37.40 21.66
CA PHE A 220 17.87 37.85 22.67
C PHE A 220 18.60 39.08 22.09
N ASN A 221 18.35 40.26 22.72
CA ASN A 221 18.86 41.54 22.20
C ASN A 221 19.99 42.09 23.10
N ASN A 222 20.75 41.19 23.71
CA ASN A 222 21.84 41.57 24.66
C ASN A 222 23.25 41.29 24.09
N GLY A 223 23.38 41.30 22.77
CA GLY A 223 24.61 40.91 22.07
C GLY A 223 24.56 39.48 21.56
N VAL A 224 25.45 39.16 20.61
CA VAL A 224 25.58 37.81 20.06
C VAL A 224 26.64 37.05 20.88
N PRO A 225 26.22 36.03 21.68
CA PRO A 225 27.17 35.20 22.41
C PRO A 225 28.02 34.34 21.50
N ASP A 226 29.09 33.77 22.03
CA ASP A 226 29.83 32.74 21.29
C ASP A 226 29.03 31.45 21.04
N ASP A 227 29.46 30.65 20.11
CA ASP A 227 28.73 29.47 19.65
C ASP A 227 28.41 28.47 20.80
N THR A 228 29.31 28.35 21.78
CA THR A 228 29.15 27.43 22.92
C THR A 228 28.04 27.87 23.85
N VAL A 229 27.89 29.17 24.06
CA VAL A 229 26.82 29.76 24.87
C VAL A 229 25.49 29.73 24.15
N GLN A 230 25.49 29.90 22.82
CA GLN A 230 24.29 29.72 21.98
C GLN A 230 23.74 28.30 22.10
N ASP A 231 24.62 27.28 21.94
CA ASP A 231 24.27 25.87 22.08
C ASP A 231 23.70 25.54 23.48
N ASP A 232 24.28 26.10 24.51
CA ASP A 232 23.80 25.91 25.90
C ASP A 232 22.44 26.58 26.14
N MET A 233 22.20 27.74 25.55
CA MET A 233 20.91 28.41 25.62
C MET A 233 19.84 27.62 24.83
N GLU A 234 20.17 27.12 23.67
CA GLU A 234 19.28 26.28 22.86
C GLU A 234 18.87 25.03 23.65
N LYS A 235 19.82 24.32 24.24
CA LYS A 235 19.55 23.14 25.08
C LYS A 235 18.68 23.46 26.30
N LYS A 236 18.91 24.59 26.95
CA LYS A 236 18.11 25.01 28.13
C LYS A 236 16.69 25.42 27.75
N VAL A 237 16.51 26.10 26.62
CA VAL A 237 15.20 26.48 26.12
C VAL A 237 14.45 25.21 25.65
N ALA A 238 15.12 24.36 24.85
CA ALA A 238 14.57 23.09 24.42
C ALA A 238 14.15 22.21 25.60
N GLY A 239 14.96 22.14 26.67
CA GLY A 239 14.63 21.38 27.88
C GLY A 239 13.39 21.89 28.65
N LYS A 240 13.05 23.18 28.53
CA LYS A 240 11.83 23.76 29.15
C LYS A 240 10.57 23.58 28.30
N PHE A 241 10.73 23.43 26.98
CA PHE A 241 9.62 23.25 26.04
C PHE A 241 9.45 21.76 25.63
N ASN A 242 10.30 20.85 26.11
CA ASN A 242 10.18 19.40 25.92
C ASN A 242 9.12 18.81 26.86
N GLY A 243 7.84 19.05 26.56
CA GLY A 243 6.69 18.36 27.14
C GLY A 243 5.85 17.75 26.02
N THR A 244 4.71 17.15 26.39
CA THR A 244 3.69 16.67 25.43
C THR A 244 3.19 17.79 24.49
N ASP A 245 3.48 19.05 24.82
CA ASP A 245 3.16 20.26 24.06
C ASP A 245 4.43 20.91 23.50
N ALA A 246 5.38 20.14 22.96
CA ALA A 246 6.63 20.64 22.39
C ALA A 246 6.36 21.72 21.33
N GLN A 247 6.48 22.98 21.71
CA GLN A 247 6.38 24.10 20.77
C GLN A 247 7.72 24.24 20.02
N THR A 248 7.65 24.30 18.72
CA THR A 248 8.81 24.61 17.89
C THR A 248 9.12 26.10 18.06
N PHE A 249 10.30 26.41 18.55
CA PHE A 249 10.76 27.78 18.73
C PHE A 249 11.99 28.05 17.86
N MET A 250 12.20 29.32 17.53
CA MET A 250 13.39 29.80 16.86
C MET A 250 14.11 30.77 17.81
N LEU A 251 15.40 30.56 18.03
CA LEU A 251 16.23 31.51 18.79
C LEU A 251 16.90 32.46 17.82
N SER A 252 16.86 33.74 18.14
CA SER A 252 17.56 34.78 17.41
C SER A 252 18.39 35.62 18.40
N PHE A 253 19.69 35.76 18.10
CA PHE A 253 20.61 36.56 18.91
C PHE A 253 20.97 37.83 18.13
N ASN A 254 20.64 38.97 18.72
CA ASN A 254 20.81 40.26 18.06
C ASN A 254 21.63 41.19 18.96
N ASN A 255 22.34 42.16 18.34
CA ASN A 255 23.15 43.11 19.07
C ASN A 255 22.31 44.08 19.87
N ASP A 256 21.17 44.45 19.35
CA ASP A 256 20.21 45.36 19.97
C ASP A 256 18.79 45.10 19.46
N LYS A 257 17.82 45.86 19.98
CA LYS A 257 16.40 45.69 19.64
C LYS A 257 16.07 46.17 18.22
N ASP A 258 16.87 47.09 17.64
CA ASP A 258 16.59 47.65 16.33
C ASP A 258 17.05 46.73 15.22
N HIS A 259 17.89 45.73 15.53
CA HIS A 259 18.33 44.65 14.64
C HIS A 259 17.68 43.32 14.98
N ALA A 260 16.54 43.31 15.65
CA ALA A 260 15.82 42.11 15.98
C ALA A 260 15.34 41.39 14.71
N THR A 261 15.44 40.06 14.71
CA THR A 261 14.95 39.22 13.59
C THR A 261 13.45 39.35 13.46
N GLU A 262 13.00 39.83 12.31
CA GLU A 262 11.59 39.89 11.98
C GLU A 262 11.19 38.58 11.28
N VAL A 263 10.22 37.87 11.85
CA VAL A 263 9.66 36.66 11.24
C VAL A 263 8.40 37.06 10.49
N ILE A 264 8.49 37.18 9.21
CA ILE A 264 7.33 37.35 8.34
C ILE A 264 6.65 36.00 8.21
N LYS A 265 5.49 35.82 8.81
CA LYS A 265 4.65 34.66 8.59
C LYS A 265 4.11 34.71 7.16
N LEU A 266 4.64 33.87 6.30
CA LEU A 266 4.02 33.57 5.01
C LEU A 266 2.83 32.63 5.23
N GLN A 267 1.85 33.11 5.98
CA GLN A 267 0.61 32.36 6.21
C GLN A 267 -0.28 32.56 4.97
N ASP A 268 -0.45 31.50 4.19
CA ASP A 268 -1.46 31.49 3.12
C ASP A 268 -2.82 31.32 3.79
N ASP A 269 -3.65 32.34 3.82
CA ASP A 269 -5.01 32.33 4.42
C ASP A 269 -5.94 31.28 3.80
N ASN A 270 -5.55 30.66 2.69
CA ASN A 270 -6.28 29.61 1.99
C ASN A 270 -5.64 28.22 2.12
N PHE A 271 -4.71 28.05 3.04
CA PHE A 271 -3.98 26.79 3.22
C PHE A 271 -4.92 25.60 3.39
N ASP A 272 -5.90 25.70 4.30
CA ASP A 272 -6.88 24.65 4.57
C ASP A 272 -7.69 24.26 3.34
N LYS A 273 -8.13 25.23 2.53
CA LYS A 273 -8.88 24.98 1.32
C LYS A 273 -8.04 24.29 0.24
N LYS A 274 -6.76 24.64 0.14
CA LYS A 274 -5.85 23.98 -0.81
C LYS A 274 -5.61 22.51 -0.42
N TYR A 275 -5.48 22.23 0.87
CA TYR A 275 -5.36 20.86 1.37
C TYR A 275 -6.63 20.04 1.18
N GLU A 276 -7.79 20.62 1.45
CA GLU A 276 -9.08 19.96 1.21
C GLU A 276 -9.25 19.61 -0.28
N ALA A 277 -8.93 20.53 -1.17
CA ALA A 277 -8.97 20.31 -2.62
C ALA A 277 -7.98 19.22 -3.05
N LEU A 278 -6.74 19.24 -2.53
CA LEU A 278 -5.74 18.21 -2.80
C LEU A 278 -6.19 16.84 -2.30
N TYR A 279 -6.69 16.76 -1.07
CA TYR A 279 -7.21 15.51 -0.52
C TYR A 279 -8.38 14.95 -1.34
N SER A 280 -9.34 15.80 -1.71
CA SER A 280 -10.47 15.41 -2.55
C SER A 280 -10.04 14.91 -3.94
N SER A 281 -9.07 15.57 -4.58
CA SER A 281 -8.50 15.12 -5.86
C SER A 281 -7.78 13.76 -5.70
N THR A 282 -6.95 13.64 -4.69
CA THR A 282 -6.21 12.41 -4.38
C THR A 282 -7.16 11.23 -4.13
N LEU A 283 -8.23 11.45 -3.36
CA LEU A 283 -9.27 10.46 -3.12
C LEU A 283 -9.89 9.97 -4.44
N LYS A 284 -10.29 10.89 -5.31
CA LYS A 284 -10.89 10.57 -6.61
C LYS A 284 -9.93 9.76 -7.48
N GLU A 285 -8.65 10.13 -7.54
CA GLU A 285 -7.64 9.40 -8.32
C GLU A 285 -7.43 7.97 -7.84
N ILE A 286 -7.41 7.73 -6.53
CA ILE A 286 -7.30 6.38 -5.97
C ILE A 286 -8.51 5.54 -6.38
N PHE A 287 -9.74 6.06 -6.23
CA PHE A 287 -10.95 5.36 -6.64
C PHE A 287 -10.99 5.05 -8.14
N ILE A 288 -10.60 6.00 -8.98
CA ILE A 288 -10.51 5.81 -10.43
C ILE A 288 -9.50 4.71 -10.77
N SER A 289 -8.32 4.73 -10.15
CA SER A 289 -7.27 3.74 -10.39
C SER A 289 -7.69 2.32 -10.02
N MET A 290 -8.49 2.17 -8.97
CA MET A 290 -9.07 0.90 -8.51
C MET A 290 -10.37 0.54 -9.25
N ARG A 291 -10.87 1.41 -10.14
CA ARG A 291 -12.18 1.28 -10.82
C ARG A 291 -13.33 1.11 -9.82
N ALA A 292 -13.16 1.63 -8.61
CA ALA A 292 -14.13 1.55 -7.52
C ALA A 292 -15.02 2.81 -7.51
N THR A 293 -16.26 2.63 -7.09
CA THR A 293 -17.22 3.75 -6.97
C THR A 293 -17.27 4.17 -5.50
N PRO A 294 -16.96 5.43 -5.14
CA PRO A 294 -16.92 5.89 -3.75
C PRO A 294 -18.18 5.56 -2.93
N ALA A 295 -19.35 5.62 -3.57
CA ALA A 295 -20.63 5.28 -2.97
C ALA A 295 -20.67 3.89 -2.32
N LEU A 296 -20.05 2.91 -2.98
CA LEU A 296 -20.02 1.50 -2.51
C LEU A 296 -19.12 1.30 -1.29
N PHE A 297 -18.30 2.30 -0.97
CA PHE A 297 -17.37 2.31 0.16
C PHE A 297 -17.75 3.31 1.24
N GLY A 298 -19.01 3.77 1.24
CA GLY A 298 -19.54 4.68 2.26
C GLY A 298 -19.07 6.13 2.13
N LEU A 299 -18.49 6.51 1.00
CA LEU A 299 -18.02 7.87 0.76
C LEU A 299 -18.98 8.61 -0.17
N ASN A 300 -19.48 9.74 0.32
CA ASN A 300 -20.27 10.67 -0.48
C ASN A 300 -19.45 11.94 -0.76
N PRO A 301 -18.88 12.10 -1.96
CA PRO A 301 -17.99 13.21 -2.27
C PRO A 301 -18.71 14.59 -2.34
N GLU A 302 -20.03 14.63 -2.41
CA GLU A 302 -20.77 15.88 -2.64
C GLU A 302 -21.74 16.26 -1.51
N ASN A 303 -21.74 15.56 -0.36
CA ASN A 303 -22.69 15.78 0.74
C ASN A 303 -24.19 15.72 0.34
N THR A 304 -24.48 15.33 -0.88
CA THR A 304 -25.83 15.05 -1.39
C THR A 304 -26.06 13.55 -1.24
N GLY A 305 -26.99 13.11 -0.44
CA GLY A 305 -27.25 11.69 -0.24
C GLY A 305 -27.34 10.93 -1.57
N PHE A 306 -26.93 9.66 -1.59
CA PHE A 306 -27.15 8.80 -2.75
C PHE A 306 -28.61 8.41 -2.84
N SER A 307 -29.19 8.45 -4.04
CA SER A 307 -30.46 7.77 -4.27
C SER A 307 -30.24 6.26 -4.25
N LYS A 308 -31.23 5.50 -3.77
CA LYS A 308 -31.18 4.03 -3.80
C LYS A 308 -30.90 3.53 -5.22
N GLN A 309 -31.47 4.17 -6.23
CA GLN A 309 -31.31 3.79 -7.62
C GLN A 309 -29.87 3.97 -8.11
N GLU A 310 -29.24 5.11 -7.85
CA GLU A 310 -27.84 5.38 -8.23
C GLU A 310 -26.89 4.38 -7.58
N PHE A 311 -27.14 4.01 -6.30
CA PHE A 311 -26.34 3.02 -5.61
C PHE A 311 -26.45 1.63 -6.26
N LEU A 312 -27.65 1.20 -6.61
CA LEU A 312 -27.89 -0.09 -7.28
C LEU A 312 -27.24 -0.14 -8.67
N GLU A 313 -27.36 0.91 -9.46
CA GLU A 313 -26.73 1.00 -10.79
C GLU A 313 -25.20 1.00 -10.70
N ALA A 314 -24.63 1.76 -9.76
CA ALA A 314 -23.20 1.76 -9.49
C ALA A 314 -22.71 0.38 -9.06
N PHE A 315 -23.46 -0.31 -8.19
CA PHE A 315 -23.15 -1.66 -7.77
C PHE A 315 -23.19 -2.66 -8.92
N GLU A 316 -24.23 -2.60 -9.75
CA GLU A 316 -24.36 -3.50 -10.90
C GLU A 316 -23.18 -3.35 -11.87
N LEU A 317 -22.82 -2.11 -12.19
CA LEU A 317 -21.67 -1.81 -13.05
C LEU A 317 -20.36 -2.33 -12.43
N PHE A 318 -20.12 -2.04 -11.16
CA PHE A 318 -18.94 -2.47 -10.43
C PHE A 318 -18.87 -4.00 -10.36
N ASN A 319 -19.98 -4.66 -10.04
CA ASN A 319 -20.06 -6.12 -9.96
C ASN A 319 -19.71 -6.76 -11.31
N ARG A 320 -20.28 -6.26 -12.41
CA ARG A 320 -20.02 -6.80 -13.76
C ARG A 320 -18.60 -6.54 -14.26
N THR A 321 -18.02 -5.39 -13.94
CA THR A 321 -16.76 -4.95 -14.56
C THR A 321 -15.53 -5.21 -13.68
N VAL A 322 -15.68 -5.37 -12.38
CA VAL A 322 -14.59 -5.60 -11.44
C VAL A 322 -14.75 -6.94 -10.72
N ILE A 323 -15.87 -7.16 -10.03
CA ILE A 323 -16.02 -8.30 -9.12
C ILE A 323 -16.10 -9.63 -9.88
N GLN A 324 -17.05 -9.77 -10.80
CA GLN A 324 -17.24 -11.04 -11.54
C GLN A 324 -16.00 -11.48 -12.35
N PRO A 325 -15.25 -10.59 -13.03
CA PRO A 325 -13.99 -10.99 -13.65
C PRO A 325 -12.98 -11.58 -12.67
N ASN A 326 -12.88 -10.98 -11.46
CA ASN A 326 -11.98 -11.48 -10.42
C ASN A 326 -12.46 -12.83 -9.85
N GLN A 327 -13.76 -13.02 -9.65
CA GLN A 327 -14.35 -14.31 -9.26
C GLN A 327 -14.06 -15.41 -10.30
N LYS A 328 -14.26 -15.11 -11.59
CA LYS A 328 -13.94 -16.04 -12.68
C LYS A 328 -12.46 -16.45 -12.73
N ASP A 329 -11.56 -15.55 -12.39
CA ASP A 329 -10.14 -15.89 -12.29
C ASP A 329 -9.90 -16.91 -11.17
N ILE A 330 -10.52 -16.75 -10.01
CA ILE A 330 -10.40 -17.70 -8.90
C ILE A 330 -11.07 -19.04 -9.25
N GLU A 331 -12.27 -19.03 -9.85
CA GLU A 331 -12.92 -20.25 -10.34
C GLU A 331 -12.01 -21.01 -11.32
N ARG A 332 -11.31 -20.29 -12.21
CA ARG A 332 -10.33 -20.87 -13.15
C ARG A 332 -9.12 -21.47 -12.42
N ILE A 333 -8.59 -20.80 -11.40
CA ILE A 333 -7.48 -21.31 -10.58
C ILE A 333 -7.88 -22.64 -9.95
N PHE A 334 -9.02 -22.69 -9.28
CA PHE A 334 -9.48 -23.92 -8.64
C PHE A 334 -9.86 -25.03 -9.65
N LYS A 335 -10.42 -24.65 -10.80
CA LYS A 335 -10.60 -25.60 -11.91
C LYS A 335 -9.28 -26.22 -12.38
N GLN A 336 -8.20 -25.46 -12.44
CA GLN A 336 -6.89 -25.98 -12.81
C GLN A 336 -6.33 -26.92 -11.74
N LEU A 337 -6.46 -26.58 -10.46
CA LEU A 337 -5.97 -27.40 -9.36
C LEU A 337 -6.69 -28.74 -9.23
N PHE A 338 -8.01 -28.76 -9.46
CA PHE A 338 -8.86 -29.95 -9.31
C PHE A 338 -9.19 -30.67 -10.62
N GLY A 339 -8.80 -30.10 -11.77
CA GLY A 339 -9.10 -30.66 -13.10
C GLY A 339 -10.56 -30.49 -13.54
N LYS A 340 -11.47 -30.01 -12.68
CA LYS A 340 -12.88 -29.74 -12.96
C LYS A 340 -13.33 -28.49 -12.19
N PRO A 341 -14.44 -27.86 -12.60
CA PRO A 341 -15.05 -26.78 -11.79
C PRO A 341 -15.51 -27.33 -10.45
N VAL A 342 -15.04 -26.75 -9.35
CA VAL A 342 -15.34 -27.20 -7.99
C VAL A 342 -15.93 -26.11 -7.11
N ILE A 343 -15.81 -24.84 -7.51
CA ILE A 343 -16.39 -23.70 -6.81
C ILE A 343 -17.15 -22.80 -7.78
N LYS A 344 -18.17 -22.11 -7.26
CA LYS A 344 -18.91 -21.07 -7.97
C LYS A 344 -19.34 -19.99 -6.99
N PHE A 345 -19.03 -18.74 -7.31
CA PHE A 345 -19.45 -17.61 -6.52
C PHE A 345 -20.92 -17.26 -6.74
N VAL A 346 -21.65 -17.02 -5.67
CA VAL A 346 -22.98 -16.42 -5.69
C VAL A 346 -22.80 -14.92 -5.51
N PRO A 347 -23.21 -14.09 -6.48
CA PRO A 347 -23.06 -12.65 -6.39
C PRO A 347 -23.72 -12.07 -5.14
N PHE A 348 -23.14 -11.01 -4.63
CA PHE A 348 -23.75 -10.23 -3.56
C PHE A 348 -25.11 -9.67 -4.06
N ASN A 349 -26.17 -9.91 -3.32
CA ASN A 349 -27.51 -9.43 -3.67
C ASN A 349 -27.90 -8.26 -2.77
N LEU A 350 -28.11 -7.10 -3.38
CA LEU A 350 -28.56 -5.88 -2.72
C LEU A 350 -30.10 -5.71 -2.77
N GLU A 351 -30.85 -6.69 -3.28
CA GLU A 351 -32.29 -6.61 -3.24
C GLU A 351 -32.77 -6.59 -1.79
N VAL A 352 -33.14 -5.44 -1.32
CA VAL A 352 -33.90 -5.29 -0.08
C VAL A 352 -35.28 -5.87 -0.38
N LYS A 353 -35.60 -7.03 0.18
CA LYS A 353 -36.99 -7.51 0.21
C LYS A 353 -37.82 -6.42 0.88
N GLU A 354 -38.77 -5.87 0.13
CA GLU A 354 -39.81 -4.98 0.64
C GLU A 354 -40.60 -5.65 1.78
#